data_bdd49889c007a08915b46a22ac73ad04
#
_entry.id   bdd49889c007a08915b46a22ac73ad04
#
_cell.length_a   1.000
_cell.length_b   1.000
_cell.length_c   1.000
_cell.angle_alpha   90.00
_cell.angle_beta   90.00
_cell.angle_gamma   90.00
#
_symmetry.space_group_name_H-M   'P 1'
#
loop_
_entity.id
_entity.type
_entity.pdbx_description
1 polymer ?
#
loop_
_entity_poly.entity_id
_entity_poly.type
_entity_poly.pdbx_seq_one_letter_code
_entity_poly.pdbx_strand_id
1 'polypeptide(L)'
;MTLRELKREFLEYLEIEKGRSVLTIRNYDHYLTRFLEYSKNDDPKDLTETQVREYRMWLNRQPGTKVGRNVDTLKRKTQNYYLIALRAFLKYIRKRGFDSLNPERIELAKVPERSLDLI
;
A
#
# COMPACT_ATOMS: atom_id res chain seq x y z
N MET A 1 3.02 16.81 11.12
CA MET A 1 3.44 16.45 9.75
C MET A 1 2.27 15.89 8.99
N THR A 2 2.19 16.21 7.72
CA THR A 2 1.15 15.65 6.87
C THR A 2 1.56 14.25 6.40
N LEU A 3 0.59 13.49 5.91
CA LEU A 3 0.87 12.18 5.36
C LEU A 3 1.80 12.26 4.14
N ARG A 4 1.71 13.32 3.35
CA ARG A 4 2.61 13.48 2.19
C ARG A 4 4.04 13.73 2.64
N GLU A 5 4.22 14.53 3.67
CA GLU A 5 5.55 14.77 4.24
C GLU A 5 6.11 13.49 4.85
N LEU A 6 5.29 12.73 5.55
CA LEU A 6 5.69 11.46 6.13
C LEU A 6 6.02 10.44 5.04
N LYS A 7 5.28 10.45 3.93
CA LYS A 7 5.59 9.56 2.81
C LYS A 7 6.98 9.84 2.27
N ARG A 8 7.31 11.10 2.05
CA ARG A 8 8.63 11.47 1.54
C ARG A 8 9.72 11.02 2.52
N GLU A 9 9.51 11.28 3.80
CA GLU A 9 10.46 10.89 4.83
C GLU A 9 10.62 9.37 4.88
N PHE A 10 9.51 8.63 4.75
CA PHE A 10 9.52 7.18 4.73
C PHE A 10 10.32 6.64 3.55
N LEU A 11 10.14 7.23 2.37
CA LEU A 11 10.88 6.79 1.19
C LEU A 11 12.38 7.04 1.35
N GLU A 12 12.75 8.16 1.97
CA GLU A 12 14.15 8.45 2.29
C GLU A 12 14.70 7.44 3.30
N TYR A 13 13.90 7.07 4.27
CA TYR A 13 14.25 6.06 5.26
C TYR A 13 14.51 4.70 4.59
N LEU A 14 13.66 4.32 3.63
CA LEU A 14 13.86 3.07 2.90
C LEU A 14 15.15 3.10 2.07
N GLU A 15 15.49 4.22 1.51
CA GLU A 15 16.67 4.37 0.71
C GLU A 15 17.94 4.36 1.57
N ILE A 16 17.97 5.19 2.58
CA ILE A 16 19.20 5.45 3.35
C ILE A 16 19.42 4.41 4.45
N GLU A 17 18.40 4.16 5.27
CA GLU A 17 18.57 3.27 6.42
C GLU A 17 18.30 1.82 6.09
N LYS A 18 17.38 1.55 5.17
CA LYS A 18 17.07 0.18 4.79
C LYS A 18 17.77 -0.28 3.53
N GLY A 19 18.44 0.62 2.81
CA GLY A 19 19.19 0.25 1.61
C GLY A 19 18.38 -0.38 0.51
N ARG A 20 17.10 0.02 0.39
CA ARG A 20 16.25 -0.55 -0.65
C ARG A 20 16.63 -0.03 -2.03
N SER A 21 16.34 -0.80 -3.07
CA SER A 21 16.68 -0.42 -4.43
C SER A 21 15.79 0.72 -4.93
N VAL A 22 16.25 1.41 -5.95
CA VAL A 22 15.49 2.49 -6.58
C VAL A 22 14.14 1.98 -7.07
N LEU A 23 14.10 0.77 -7.61
CA LEU A 23 12.85 0.20 -8.10
C LEU A 23 11.85 -0.03 -6.97
N THR A 24 12.32 -0.55 -5.84
CA THR A 24 11.46 -0.78 -4.68
C THR A 24 10.89 0.55 -4.17
N ILE A 25 11.74 1.58 -4.06
CA ILE A 25 11.30 2.89 -3.59
C ILE A 25 10.28 3.49 -4.54
N ARG A 26 10.49 3.37 -5.84
CA ARG A 26 9.55 3.86 -6.83
C ARG A 26 8.20 3.14 -6.73
N ASN A 27 8.23 1.83 -6.52
CA ASN A 27 7.00 1.05 -6.36
C ASN A 27 6.24 1.46 -5.11
N TYR A 28 6.93 1.63 -3.99
CA TYR A 28 6.29 2.06 -2.75
C TYR A 28 5.69 3.46 -2.90
N ASP A 29 6.41 4.37 -3.56
CA ASP A 29 5.89 5.70 -3.82
C ASP A 29 4.59 5.63 -4.64
N HIS A 30 4.57 4.81 -5.67
CA HIS A 30 3.38 4.62 -6.51
C HIS A 30 2.21 4.08 -5.69
N TYR A 31 2.44 3.05 -4.89
CA TYR A 31 1.37 2.44 -4.09
C TYR A 31 0.82 3.42 -3.05
N LEU A 32 1.69 4.13 -2.37
CA LEU A 32 1.27 5.06 -1.33
C LEU A 32 0.61 6.30 -1.92
N THR A 33 1.12 6.81 -3.02
CA THR A 33 0.52 7.97 -3.68
C THR A 33 -0.91 7.67 -4.10
N ARG A 34 -1.15 6.47 -4.65
CA ARG A 34 -2.49 6.10 -5.05
C ARG A 34 -3.47 6.08 -3.87
N PHE A 35 -3.03 5.54 -2.74
CA PHE A 35 -3.85 5.54 -1.54
C PHE A 35 -4.12 6.95 -1.03
N LEU A 36 -3.11 7.81 -1.00
CA LEU A 36 -3.27 9.19 -0.51
C LEU A 36 -4.18 10.00 -1.43
N GLU A 37 -4.12 9.76 -2.73
CA GLU A 37 -5.00 10.43 -3.67
C GLU A 37 -6.44 9.95 -3.52
N TYR A 38 -6.63 8.68 -3.24
CA TYR A 38 -7.96 8.13 -2.99
C TYR A 38 -8.56 8.69 -1.70
N SER A 39 -7.80 8.63 -0.62
CA SER A 39 -8.31 8.97 0.70
C SER A 39 -8.40 10.47 0.93
N LYS A 40 -7.53 11.24 0.30
CA LYS A 40 -7.42 12.68 0.48
C LYS A 40 -7.15 13.09 1.91
N ASN A 41 -6.61 12.17 2.71
CA ASN A 41 -6.24 12.46 4.08
C ASN A 41 -4.93 13.24 4.13
N ASP A 42 -4.85 14.17 5.07
CA ASP A 42 -3.61 14.90 5.32
C ASP A 42 -3.00 14.48 6.65
N ASP A 43 -3.82 14.19 7.65
CA ASP A 43 -3.36 13.89 9.00
C ASP A 43 -3.28 12.38 9.22
N PRO A 44 -2.20 11.86 9.77
CA PRO A 44 -2.10 10.42 10.08
C PRO A 44 -3.25 9.89 10.93
N LYS A 45 -3.82 10.72 11.80
CA LYS A 45 -4.91 10.30 12.66
C LYS A 45 -6.21 10.04 11.91
N ASP A 46 -6.35 10.59 10.71
CA ASP A 46 -7.57 10.42 9.94
C ASP A 46 -7.63 9.09 9.20
N LEU A 47 -6.54 8.33 9.24
CA LEU A 47 -6.47 7.06 8.57
C LEU A 47 -7.09 5.98 9.46
N THR A 48 -8.23 5.46 9.05
CA THR A 48 -9.01 4.49 9.84
C THR A 48 -9.09 3.13 9.16
N GLU A 49 -9.45 2.13 9.94
CA GLU A 49 -9.63 0.77 9.43
C GLU A 49 -10.76 0.72 8.39
N THR A 50 -11.84 1.45 8.64
CA THR A 50 -12.97 1.53 7.71
C THR A 50 -12.53 2.10 6.36
N GLN A 51 -11.71 3.13 6.39
CA GLN A 51 -11.22 3.75 5.17
C GLN A 51 -10.33 2.79 4.38
N VAL A 52 -9.49 2.04 5.06
CA VAL A 52 -8.65 1.04 4.39
C VAL A 52 -9.52 -0.04 3.75
N ARG A 53 -10.58 -0.46 4.44
CA ARG A 53 -11.49 -1.45 3.89
C ARG A 53 -12.18 -0.95 2.64
N GLU A 54 -12.63 0.29 2.66
CA GLU A 54 -13.26 0.91 1.48
C GLU A 54 -12.27 1.04 0.34
N TYR A 55 -11.02 1.39 0.65
CA TYR A 55 -9.98 1.46 -0.35
C TYR A 55 -9.73 0.09 -0.99
N ARG A 56 -9.73 -0.98 -0.20
CA ARG A 56 -9.54 -2.33 -0.72
C ARG A 56 -10.65 -2.69 -1.70
N MET A 57 -11.90 -2.34 -1.39
CA MET A 57 -13.01 -2.59 -2.29
C MET A 57 -12.87 -1.81 -3.58
N TRP A 58 -12.50 -0.55 -3.47
CA TRP A 58 -12.27 0.29 -4.63
C TRP A 58 -11.13 -0.26 -5.49
N LEU A 59 -10.04 -0.63 -4.84
CA LEU A 59 -8.86 -1.16 -5.53
C LEU A 59 -9.19 -2.45 -6.27
N ASN A 60 -10.00 -3.32 -5.66
CA ASN A 60 -10.38 -4.58 -6.27
C ASN A 60 -11.18 -4.38 -7.56
N ARG A 61 -11.81 -3.23 -7.73
CA ARG A 61 -12.62 -2.94 -8.90
C ARG A 61 -11.89 -2.13 -9.96
N GLN A 62 -10.62 -1.80 -9.70
CA GLN A 62 -9.86 -1.02 -10.68
C GLN A 62 -9.37 -1.92 -11.81
N PRO A 63 -9.21 -1.35 -13.01
CA PRO A 63 -8.69 -2.12 -14.14
C PRO A 63 -7.28 -2.62 -13.87
N GLY A 64 -7.04 -3.84 -14.24
CA GLY A 64 -5.72 -4.44 -14.19
C GLY A 64 -5.07 -4.45 -15.57
N THR A 65 -4.39 -5.54 -15.85
CA THR A 65 -3.73 -5.68 -17.13
C THR A 65 -4.75 -5.90 -18.23
N LYS A 66 -4.59 -5.17 -19.32
CA LYS A 66 -5.45 -5.35 -20.48
C LYS A 66 -4.94 -6.51 -21.30
N VAL A 67 -5.80 -7.46 -21.58
CA VAL A 67 -5.47 -8.63 -22.38
C VAL A 67 -6.43 -8.66 -23.56
N GLY A 68 -5.94 -8.38 -24.76
CA GLY A 68 -6.79 -8.31 -25.93
C GLY A 68 -7.83 -7.22 -25.79
N ARG A 69 -9.10 -7.59 -25.90
CA ARG A 69 -10.21 -6.64 -25.75
C ARG A 69 -10.72 -6.54 -24.34
N ASN A 70 -10.24 -7.42 -23.45
CA ASN A 70 -10.72 -7.48 -22.08
C ASN A 70 -9.79 -6.77 -21.15
N VAL A 71 -10.37 -6.16 -20.11
CA VAL A 71 -9.60 -5.54 -19.06
C VAL A 71 -9.97 -6.24 -17.78
N ASP A 72 -9.02 -6.97 -17.19
CA ASP A 72 -9.27 -7.62 -15.92
C ASP A 72 -9.14 -6.63 -14.78
N THR A 73 -9.73 -6.95 -13.65
CA THR A 73 -9.51 -6.18 -12.44
C THR A 73 -8.11 -6.48 -11.89
N LEU A 74 -7.65 -5.64 -10.97
CA LEU A 74 -6.34 -5.86 -10.37
C LEU A 74 -6.31 -7.20 -9.66
N LYS A 75 -5.26 -7.96 -9.90
CA LYS A 75 -5.09 -9.26 -9.27
C LYS A 75 -4.88 -9.09 -7.77
N ARG A 76 -5.32 -10.09 -7.03
CA ARG A 76 -5.20 -10.09 -5.57
C ARG A 76 -3.76 -9.92 -5.11
N LYS A 77 -2.83 -10.54 -5.83
CA LYS A 77 -1.41 -10.41 -5.52
C LYS A 77 -0.95 -8.95 -5.65
N THR A 78 -1.38 -8.26 -6.70
CA THR A 78 -1.05 -6.85 -6.90
C THR A 78 -1.69 -5.99 -5.83
N GLN A 79 -2.95 -6.27 -5.48
CA GLN A 79 -3.62 -5.55 -4.40
C GLN A 79 -2.85 -5.69 -3.09
N ASN A 80 -2.32 -6.87 -2.81
CA ASN A 80 -1.53 -7.10 -1.62
C ASN A 80 -0.24 -6.26 -1.61
N TYR A 81 0.36 -6.00 -2.75
CA TYR A 81 1.55 -5.13 -2.81
C TYR A 81 1.20 -3.71 -2.33
N TYR A 82 0.03 -3.20 -2.73
CA TYR A 82 -0.43 -1.90 -2.25
C TYR A 82 -0.61 -1.92 -0.73
N LEU A 83 -1.18 -2.98 -0.21
CA LEU A 83 -1.44 -3.10 1.24
C LEU A 83 -0.17 -3.32 2.03
N ILE A 84 0.80 -4.05 1.47
CA ILE A 84 2.11 -4.23 2.10
C ILE A 84 2.81 -2.88 2.24
N ALA A 85 2.76 -2.05 1.21
CA ALA A 85 3.36 -0.72 1.27
C ALA A 85 2.66 0.13 2.33
N LEU A 86 1.34 0.07 2.40
CA LEU A 86 0.58 0.83 3.39
C LEU A 86 0.90 0.38 4.81
N ARG A 87 0.99 -0.93 5.04
CA ARG A 87 1.37 -1.45 6.36
C ARG A 87 2.76 -0.97 6.78
N ALA A 88 3.71 -1.04 5.86
CA ALA A 88 5.08 -0.59 6.15
C ALA A 88 5.11 0.90 6.46
N PHE A 89 4.33 1.69 5.74
CA PHE A 89 4.22 3.12 5.96
C PHE A 89 3.61 3.41 7.35
N LEU A 90 2.53 2.72 7.71
CA LEU A 90 1.92 2.89 9.03
C LEU A 90 2.88 2.51 10.15
N LYS A 91 3.67 1.46 9.94
CA LYS A 91 4.66 1.05 10.91
C LYS A 91 5.70 2.15 11.12
N TYR A 92 6.13 2.79 10.04
CA TYR A 92 7.07 3.90 10.10
C TYR A 92 6.46 5.10 10.83
N ILE A 93 5.21 5.46 10.51
CA ILE A 93 4.52 6.57 11.16
C ILE A 93 4.49 6.38 12.68
N ARG A 94 4.17 5.17 13.11
CA ARG A 94 4.11 4.87 14.54
C ARG A 94 5.50 4.90 15.17
N LYS A 95 6.51 4.44 14.45
CA LYS A 95 7.89 4.50 14.91
C LYS A 95 8.33 5.94 15.13
N ARG A 96 7.83 6.87 14.33
CA ARG A 96 8.11 8.29 14.48
C ARG A 96 7.29 8.93 15.61
N GLY A 97 6.42 8.19 16.27
CA GLY A 97 5.65 8.69 17.41
C GLY A 97 4.33 9.35 17.05
N PHE A 98 3.88 9.23 15.80
CA PHE A 98 2.59 9.80 15.41
C PHE A 98 1.49 8.75 15.57
N ASP A 99 0.31 9.21 16.01
CA ASP A 99 -0.85 8.34 16.10
C ASP A 99 -1.41 8.07 14.72
N SER A 100 -1.70 6.81 14.44
CA SER A 100 -2.33 6.39 13.21
C SER A 100 -2.88 4.98 13.39
N LEU A 101 -3.49 4.43 12.35
CA LEU A 101 -4.01 3.07 12.39
C LEU A 101 -2.88 2.08 12.69
N ASN A 102 -3.17 1.12 13.56
CA ASN A 102 -2.21 0.05 13.85
C ASN A 102 -2.03 -0.79 12.57
N PRO A 103 -0.80 -0.94 12.09
CA PRO A 103 -0.56 -1.70 10.85
C PRO A 103 -1.06 -3.14 10.91
N GLU A 104 -1.16 -3.74 12.10
CA GLU A 104 -1.67 -5.09 12.23
C GLU A 104 -3.15 -5.21 11.89
N ARG A 105 -3.87 -4.09 11.83
CA ARG A 105 -5.27 -4.09 11.43
C ARG A 105 -5.45 -4.30 9.92
N ILE A 106 -4.37 -4.25 9.15
CA ILE A 106 -4.45 -4.48 7.72
C ILE A 106 -4.04 -5.91 7.43
N GLU A 107 -5.01 -6.76 7.12
CA GLU A 107 -4.74 -8.13 6.74
C GLU A 107 -4.56 -8.22 5.24
N LEU A 108 -3.61 -9.05 4.82
CA LEU A 108 -3.43 -9.28 3.40
C LEU A 108 -4.38 -10.36 2.93
N ALA A 109 -4.85 -10.23 1.70
CA ALA A 109 -5.72 -11.25 1.12
C ALA A 109 -4.92 -12.51 0.85
N LYS A 110 -5.56 -13.65 1.02
CA LYS A 110 -4.94 -14.92 0.69
C LYS A 110 -4.81 -15.05 -0.81
N VAL A 111 -3.62 -15.47 -1.23
CA VAL A 111 -3.35 -15.74 -2.63
C VAL A 111 -2.98 -17.21 -2.73
N PRO A 112 -3.59 -17.96 -3.63
CA PRO A 112 -3.24 -19.37 -3.77
C PRO A 112 -1.75 -19.56 -4.04
N GLU A 113 -1.21 -20.61 -3.43
CA GLU A 113 0.17 -20.92 -3.62
C GLU A 113 0.39 -21.44 -5.00
N ARG A 114 1.13 -20.72 -5.80
CA ARG A 114 1.29 -21.11 -7.17
C ARG A 114 2.15 -22.33 -7.34
N SER A 115 3.07 -22.49 -6.42
CA SER A 115 3.93 -23.64 -6.51
C SER A 115 3.20 -24.94 -6.40
N LEU A 116 2.04 -24.91 -5.78
CA LEU A 116 1.27 -26.11 -5.67
C LEU A 116 0.63 -26.46 -6.97
N ASP A 117 0.44 -25.49 -7.83
CA ASP A 117 -0.23 -25.76 -9.06
C ASP A 117 0.66 -26.39 -10.06
N LEU A 118 1.89 -26.32 -9.82
CA LEU A 118 2.77 -26.80 -10.76
C LEU A 118 2.95 -28.16 -10.82
N ILE A 119 2.46 -28.70 -9.95
CA ILE A 119 2.72 -29.97 -9.93
C ILE A 119 1.95 -30.81 -10.59
#